data_86bc989c09da31a7e172a250e5a3e194
#
_entry.id   86bc989c09da31a7e172a250e5a3e194
#
_cell.length_a   1.000
_cell.length_b   1.000
_cell.length_c   1.000
_cell.angle_alpha   90.00
_cell.angle_beta   90.00
_cell.angle_gamma   90.00
#
_symmetry.space_group_name_H-M   'P 1'
#
loop_
_entity.id
_entity.type
_entity.pdbx_description
1 polymer ?
#
loop_
_entity_poly.entity_id
_entity_poly.type
_entity_poly.pdbx_seq_one_letter_code
_entity_poly.pdbx_strand_id
1 'polypeptide(L)'
;MTVRVKIFLGFLVLAVLSLPFNANAQKVENSFQKDFFDFRNSINQQFDSFVHHNDSVFIQFLADSWKEFKGIENKAPKPPKPVQQPQINNPLQPKAPDLKDTTKIIPDLIIHQFMPEKKDTLPPKVEAMGIVSSSFQFYGAEIAIPRPGDELPVLSSVTKEGIINYFKSAANSELINSLIIKVKRCATTCRLNDWGLTSLLMTAAQKLYSSKNEQVLLTWYALNRNGFNAKVGFNKERVYLLLPVKEKVYYTSYAIKGIDYYLFDFSPTPSDPNLLSIYEADYPGNKSAFSLLLTETPLLGNQNITKSIRPDRPFELKISRDLIDFYNNYPSCELKVFFGAPLSEDITRQLDKYFNPVLKNLNDDEKVAFLLSFVQRCIPYKTDQEQFGREKYLFAEETLYFPAADCEDRSILLAKLINHYTKLETIGLLYPDHVSLAVNIKDMERRKCFTYREKNFYCCDATYLGAQCGEVMPRLMSSVPEIIDYY
;
A
#
# COMPACT_ATOMS: atom_id res chain seq x y z
N MET A 1 -4.60 7.33 33.60
CA MET A 1 -3.33 6.88 34.21
C MET A 1 -2.52 6.23 33.10
N THR A 2 -1.66 7.04 32.46
CA THR A 2 -1.21 6.90 31.07
C THR A 2 0.29 6.67 31.02
N VAL A 3 0.72 5.71 30.19
CA VAL A 3 2.01 5.74 29.49
C VAL A 3 3.29 5.99 30.30
N ARG A 4 3.91 4.92 30.83
CA ARG A 4 5.36 4.87 31.15
C ARG A 4 5.88 3.43 31.37
N VAL A 5 5.70 2.53 30.41
CA VAL A 5 6.24 1.14 30.47
C VAL A 5 7.00 0.73 29.18
N LYS A 6 7.47 1.66 28.36
CA LYS A 6 8.14 1.30 27.08
C LYS A 6 9.64 1.57 26.98
N ILE A 7 10.37 1.90 28.05
CA ILE A 7 11.81 2.24 27.94
C ILE A 7 12.72 1.46 28.93
N PHE A 8 12.34 0.31 29.45
CA PHE A 8 13.23 -0.41 30.39
C PHE A 8 13.69 -1.80 29.95
N LEU A 9 13.44 -2.22 28.70
CA LEU A 9 13.84 -3.56 28.22
C LEU A 9 15.08 -3.58 27.29
N GLY A 10 15.70 -2.44 27.02
CA GLY A 10 16.81 -2.34 26.06
C GLY A 10 18.23 -2.45 26.63
N PHE A 11 18.44 -2.41 27.95
CA PHE A 11 19.79 -2.27 28.53
C PHE A 11 20.26 -3.43 29.43
N LEU A 12 19.54 -4.54 29.53
CA LEU A 12 19.93 -5.66 30.41
C LEU A 12 20.55 -6.87 29.71
N VAL A 13 20.79 -6.83 28.40
CA VAL A 13 21.28 -8.00 27.64
C VAL A 13 22.81 -7.96 27.43
N LEU A 14 23.50 -6.90 27.76
CA LEU A 14 24.93 -6.75 27.43
C LEU A 14 25.91 -6.89 28.61
N ALA A 15 25.47 -7.29 29.79
CA ALA A 15 26.33 -7.40 31.00
C ALA A 15 26.58 -8.81 31.52
N VAL A 16 26.18 -9.89 30.81
CA VAL A 16 26.30 -11.26 31.33
C VAL A 16 27.35 -12.12 30.60
N LEU A 17 28.22 -11.53 29.77
CA LEU A 17 29.18 -12.32 28.97
C LEU A 17 30.60 -12.44 29.57
N SER A 18 30.81 -12.21 30.87
CA SER A 18 32.15 -12.34 31.47
C SER A 18 32.17 -12.79 32.95
N LEU A 19 31.47 -13.86 33.29
CA LEU A 19 31.68 -14.53 34.59
C LEU A 19 31.83 -16.06 34.41
N PRO A 20 32.67 -16.72 35.20
CA PRO A 20 32.94 -18.16 35.05
C PRO A 20 31.69 -18.99 35.36
N PHE A 21 31.47 -20.01 34.57
CA PHE A 21 30.38 -20.98 34.69
C PHE A 21 30.32 -21.61 36.08
N ASN A 22 29.32 -21.24 36.86
CA ASN A 22 29.01 -21.86 38.15
C ASN A 22 27.63 -22.52 38.08
N ALA A 23 27.46 -23.70 38.61
CA ALA A 23 26.21 -24.49 38.60
C ALA A 23 24.98 -23.74 39.14
N ASN A 24 25.18 -22.64 39.86
CA ASN A 24 24.12 -21.74 40.34
C ASN A 24 23.57 -20.84 39.22
N ALA A 25 24.35 -20.47 38.19
CA ALA A 25 23.89 -19.66 37.07
C ALA A 25 22.86 -20.42 36.21
N GLN A 26 23.11 -21.69 35.98
CA GLN A 26 22.20 -22.56 35.22
C GLN A 26 20.86 -22.80 35.93
N LYS A 27 20.84 -22.78 37.26
CA LYS A 27 19.61 -22.91 38.05
C LYS A 27 18.78 -21.62 38.04
N VAL A 28 19.44 -20.46 38.03
CA VAL A 28 18.80 -19.14 37.92
C VAL A 28 18.28 -18.92 36.48
N GLU A 29 19.02 -19.32 35.46
CA GLU A 29 18.60 -19.24 34.06
C GLU A 29 17.38 -20.13 33.77
N ASN A 30 17.37 -21.35 34.30
CA ASN A 30 16.21 -22.26 34.21
C ASN A 30 14.98 -21.72 34.97
N SER A 31 15.17 -21.06 36.11
CA SER A 31 14.09 -20.39 36.84
C SER A 31 13.51 -19.22 36.05
N PHE A 32 14.38 -18.35 35.53
CA PHE A 32 13.94 -17.20 34.72
C PHE A 32 13.22 -17.64 33.43
N GLN A 33 13.72 -18.66 32.74
CA GLN A 33 13.06 -19.22 31.56
C GLN A 33 11.69 -19.81 31.91
N LYS A 34 11.57 -20.50 33.04
CA LYS A 34 10.30 -21.02 33.52
C LYS A 34 9.33 -19.90 33.88
N ASP A 35 9.77 -18.92 34.65
CA ASP A 35 8.95 -17.78 35.08
C ASP A 35 8.49 -16.95 33.86
N PHE A 36 9.37 -16.77 32.88
CA PHE A 36 9.02 -16.12 31.60
C PHE A 36 8.03 -16.95 30.80
N PHE A 37 8.19 -18.26 30.76
CA PHE A 37 7.27 -19.16 30.09
C PHE A 37 5.88 -19.15 30.74
N ASP A 38 5.85 -19.23 32.09
CA ASP A 38 4.61 -19.20 32.87
C ASP A 38 3.90 -17.83 32.73
N PHE A 39 4.66 -16.73 32.78
CA PHE A 39 4.14 -15.39 32.54
C PHE A 39 3.55 -15.27 31.12
N ARG A 40 4.27 -15.74 30.11
CA ARG A 40 3.79 -15.74 28.70
C ARG A 40 2.52 -16.57 28.56
N ASN A 41 2.46 -17.74 29.18
CA ASN A 41 1.28 -18.58 29.13
C ASN A 41 0.09 -17.94 29.84
N SER A 42 0.31 -17.30 30.99
CA SER A 42 -0.73 -16.57 31.73
C SER A 42 -1.28 -15.42 30.88
N ILE A 43 -0.42 -14.62 30.22
CA ILE A 43 -0.86 -13.56 29.31
C ILE A 43 -1.64 -14.13 28.11
N ASN A 44 -1.16 -15.21 27.50
CA ASN A 44 -1.89 -15.85 26.41
C ASN A 44 -3.26 -16.35 26.87
N GLN A 45 -3.37 -17.00 28.02
CA GLN A 45 -4.66 -17.44 28.58
C GLN A 45 -5.61 -16.27 28.87
N GLN A 46 -5.11 -15.16 29.40
CA GLN A 46 -5.92 -13.95 29.64
C GLN A 46 -6.39 -13.35 28.32
N PHE A 47 -5.51 -13.31 27.32
CA PHE A 47 -5.84 -12.82 25.99
C PHE A 47 -6.88 -13.73 25.30
N ASP A 48 -6.71 -15.02 25.35
CA ASP A 48 -7.67 -15.99 24.78
C ASP A 48 -9.03 -15.88 25.48
N SER A 49 -9.05 -15.78 26.82
CA SER A 49 -10.28 -15.56 27.57
C SER A 49 -10.98 -14.26 27.21
N PHE A 50 -10.24 -13.16 27.04
CA PHE A 50 -10.75 -11.88 26.60
C PHE A 50 -11.36 -11.97 25.18
N VAL A 51 -10.67 -12.66 24.29
CA VAL A 51 -11.11 -12.85 22.91
C VAL A 51 -12.39 -13.70 22.86
N HIS A 52 -12.46 -14.81 23.58
CA HIS A 52 -13.66 -15.64 23.65
C HIS A 52 -14.86 -14.90 24.27
N HIS A 53 -14.60 -14.02 25.24
CA HIS A 53 -15.64 -13.15 25.76
C HIS A 53 -16.17 -12.19 24.69
N ASN A 54 -15.28 -11.52 23.94
CA ASN A 54 -15.67 -10.59 22.88
C ASN A 54 -16.42 -11.31 21.74
N ASP A 55 -15.97 -12.49 21.34
CA ASP A 55 -16.67 -13.33 20.36
C ASP A 55 -18.09 -13.66 20.82
N SER A 56 -18.26 -14.03 22.09
CA SER A 56 -19.56 -14.36 22.68
C SER A 56 -20.52 -13.14 22.70
N VAL A 57 -20.00 -11.97 23.09
CA VAL A 57 -20.75 -10.71 23.06
C VAL A 57 -21.11 -10.32 21.61
N PHE A 58 -20.19 -10.48 20.69
CA PHE A 58 -20.43 -10.14 19.29
C PHE A 58 -21.46 -11.07 18.63
N ILE A 59 -21.44 -12.36 18.96
CA ILE A 59 -22.46 -13.31 18.52
C ILE A 59 -23.87 -12.87 18.97
N GLN A 60 -24.00 -12.36 20.21
CA GLN A 60 -25.28 -11.79 20.66
C GLN A 60 -25.68 -10.56 19.84
N PHE A 61 -24.74 -9.67 19.56
CA PHE A 61 -25.01 -8.49 18.70
C PHE A 61 -25.37 -8.89 17.27
N LEU A 62 -24.75 -9.92 16.69
CA LEU A 62 -25.12 -10.44 15.38
C LEU A 62 -26.54 -11.04 15.37
N ALA A 63 -27.06 -11.50 16.53
CA ALA A 63 -28.44 -11.97 16.63
C ALA A 63 -29.46 -10.83 16.57
N ASP A 64 -29.05 -9.61 16.85
CA ASP A 64 -29.93 -8.44 16.82
C ASP A 64 -29.92 -7.74 15.43
N SER A 65 -30.56 -6.71 15.26
CA SER A 65 -30.78 -5.76 14.18
C SER A 65 -29.90 -5.84 12.90
N TRP A 66 -30.21 -6.76 12.00
CA TRP A 66 -29.89 -6.62 10.59
C TRP A 66 -30.91 -5.72 9.91
N LYS A 67 -30.43 -4.77 9.09
CA LYS A 67 -31.26 -3.81 8.35
C LYS A 67 -30.85 -3.80 6.89
N GLU A 68 -31.75 -3.37 6.04
CA GLU A 68 -31.46 -3.11 4.65
C GLU A 68 -30.80 -1.74 4.48
N PHE A 69 -29.66 -1.72 3.81
CA PHE A 69 -28.92 -0.52 3.47
C PHE A 69 -28.83 -0.35 1.96
N LYS A 70 -29.02 0.87 1.50
CA LYS A 70 -28.87 1.22 0.09
C LYS A 70 -27.44 1.62 -0.20
N GLY A 71 -26.86 1.06 -1.24
CA GLY A 71 -25.53 1.39 -1.73
C GLY A 71 -25.49 2.78 -2.38
N ILE A 72 -24.36 3.47 -2.20
CA ILE A 72 -24.03 4.73 -2.83
C ILE A 72 -22.83 4.49 -3.74
N GLU A 73 -23.02 4.67 -5.04
CA GLU A 73 -21.95 4.51 -6.02
C GLU A 73 -20.94 5.67 -5.91
N ASN A 74 -19.68 5.36 -5.66
CA ASN A 74 -18.58 6.32 -5.67
C ASN A 74 -17.77 6.14 -6.95
N LYS A 75 -17.77 7.16 -7.81
CA LYS A 75 -17.01 7.14 -9.06
C LYS A 75 -15.69 7.88 -8.90
N ALA A 76 -14.64 7.33 -9.50
CA ALA A 76 -13.40 8.06 -9.67
C ALA A 76 -13.66 9.33 -10.50
N PRO A 77 -13.00 10.45 -10.17
CA PRO A 77 -12.97 11.58 -11.07
C PRO A 77 -12.49 11.11 -12.46
N LYS A 78 -13.19 11.49 -13.51
CA LYS A 78 -12.77 11.22 -14.89
C LYS A 78 -12.36 12.54 -15.53
N PRO A 79 -11.14 13.04 -15.27
CA PRO A 79 -10.68 14.21 -15.99
C PRO A 79 -10.59 13.85 -17.48
N PRO A 80 -11.16 14.65 -18.39
CA PRO A 80 -10.95 14.48 -19.82
C PRO A 80 -9.48 14.78 -20.14
N LYS A 81 -8.66 13.76 -20.17
CA LYS A 81 -7.22 13.87 -20.39
C LYS A 81 -6.93 14.18 -21.86
N PRO A 82 -5.95 15.05 -22.16
CA PRO A 82 -5.57 15.31 -23.54
C PRO A 82 -5.04 14.02 -24.17
N VAL A 83 -5.56 13.68 -25.36
CA VAL A 83 -5.12 12.49 -26.12
C VAL A 83 -3.67 12.63 -26.57
N GLN A 84 -3.19 13.86 -26.81
CA GLN A 84 -1.80 14.15 -27.13
C GLN A 84 -1.14 14.92 -26.00
N GLN A 85 0.12 14.59 -25.72
CA GLN A 85 0.91 15.29 -24.72
C GLN A 85 1.01 16.78 -25.06
N PRO A 86 0.56 17.70 -24.18
CA PRO A 86 0.68 19.13 -24.40
C PRO A 86 2.15 19.56 -24.52
N GLN A 87 2.42 20.52 -25.43
CA GLN A 87 3.77 21.05 -25.65
C GLN A 87 3.77 22.58 -25.65
N ILE A 88 4.89 23.19 -25.28
CA ILE A 88 5.08 24.62 -25.43
C ILE A 88 5.29 24.92 -26.91
N ASN A 89 4.37 25.71 -27.49
CA ASN A 89 4.41 26.15 -28.92
C ASN A 89 5.19 27.46 -29.11
N ASN A 90 5.98 27.93 -28.13
CA ASN A 90 6.65 29.20 -28.21
C ASN A 90 8.15 29.05 -28.57
N PRO A 91 8.60 29.41 -29.79
CA PRO A 91 9.99 29.27 -30.22
C PRO A 91 10.95 30.28 -29.57
N LEU A 92 10.47 31.24 -28.76
CA LEU A 92 11.27 32.32 -28.15
C LEU A 92 11.64 32.07 -26.69
N GLN A 93 11.26 30.94 -26.08
CA GLN A 93 11.73 30.61 -24.74
C GLN A 93 13.09 29.90 -24.82
N PRO A 94 14.03 30.19 -23.89
CA PRO A 94 15.26 29.43 -23.83
C PRO A 94 14.91 27.94 -23.71
N LYS A 95 15.43 27.14 -24.60
CA LYS A 95 15.30 25.68 -24.54
C LYS A 95 15.70 25.25 -23.13
N ALA A 96 14.85 24.47 -22.46
CA ALA A 96 15.28 23.72 -21.30
C ALA A 96 16.64 23.09 -21.65
N PRO A 97 17.62 23.08 -20.72
CA PRO A 97 18.97 22.61 -21.03
C PRO A 97 18.83 21.29 -21.79
N ASP A 98 19.32 21.30 -23.01
CA ASP A 98 19.22 20.12 -23.87
C ASP A 98 19.97 19.03 -23.12
N LEU A 99 19.31 17.90 -22.83
CA LEU A 99 19.98 16.77 -22.21
C LEU A 99 21.21 16.32 -23.02
N LYS A 100 21.33 16.76 -24.28
CA LYS A 100 22.55 16.66 -25.08
C LYS A 100 23.68 17.54 -24.58
N ASP A 101 23.42 18.71 -23.98
CA ASP A 101 24.45 19.58 -23.45
C ASP A 101 24.95 19.13 -22.07
N THR A 102 24.16 18.36 -21.30
CA THR A 102 24.67 17.69 -20.11
C THR A 102 25.66 16.57 -20.45
N THR A 103 25.81 16.20 -21.75
CA THR A 103 26.84 15.23 -22.17
C THR A 103 28.28 15.73 -21.96
N LYS A 104 28.46 17.05 -21.82
CA LYS A 104 29.79 17.63 -21.48
C LYS A 104 30.12 17.54 -19.99
N ILE A 105 29.15 17.21 -19.13
CA ILE A 105 29.34 17.18 -17.68
C ILE A 105 29.50 15.74 -17.16
N ILE A 106 29.23 14.74 -18.00
CA ILE A 106 29.46 13.33 -17.62
C ILE A 106 30.79 12.91 -18.25
N PRO A 107 31.87 12.75 -17.48
CA PRO A 107 33.06 12.05 -17.94
C PRO A 107 32.61 10.67 -18.43
N ASP A 108 33.26 10.15 -19.47
CA ASP A 108 33.08 8.76 -19.91
C ASP A 108 33.21 7.85 -18.70
N LEU A 109 32.09 7.52 -18.07
CA LEU A 109 32.05 6.54 -17.00
C LEU A 109 32.19 5.18 -17.71
N ILE A 110 33.41 4.66 -17.74
CA ILE A 110 33.69 3.28 -18.06
C ILE A 110 32.80 2.44 -17.17
N ILE A 111 31.82 1.82 -17.76
CA ILE A 111 30.96 0.83 -17.08
C ILE A 111 31.86 -0.37 -16.82
N HIS A 112 32.54 -0.37 -15.68
CA HIS A 112 33.04 -1.61 -15.15
C HIS A 112 31.82 -2.48 -14.88
N GLN A 113 31.74 -3.60 -15.54
CA GLN A 113 30.82 -4.69 -15.20
C GLN A 113 31.04 -5.05 -13.73
N PHE A 114 30.26 -4.43 -12.85
CA PHE A 114 30.15 -4.89 -11.49
C PHE A 114 29.32 -6.16 -11.51
N MET A 115 29.97 -7.27 -11.29
CA MET A 115 29.31 -8.50 -10.89
C MET A 115 28.48 -8.17 -9.63
N PRO A 116 27.20 -8.57 -9.56
CA PRO A 116 26.40 -8.34 -8.38
C PRO A 116 27.00 -9.13 -7.22
N GLU A 117 27.42 -8.45 -6.16
CA GLU A 117 27.56 -9.11 -4.87
C GLU A 117 26.20 -9.72 -4.53
N LYS A 118 26.16 -11.04 -4.53
CA LYS A 118 25.04 -11.81 -3.98
C LYS A 118 24.91 -11.48 -2.48
N LYS A 119 24.07 -10.53 -2.15
CA LYS A 119 23.31 -10.60 -0.91
C LYS A 119 21.96 -11.20 -1.27
N ASP A 120 21.90 -12.51 -1.14
CA ASP A 120 20.64 -13.24 -1.11
C ASP A 120 19.83 -12.77 0.11
N THR A 121 19.05 -11.71 -0.05
CA THR A 121 17.89 -11.49 0.79
C THR A 121 16.81 -12.40 0.22
N LEU A 122 16.89 -13.68 0.53
CA LEU A 122 15.76 -14.59 0.38
C LEU A 122 14.56 -13.97 1.12
N PRO A 123 13.35 -14.02 0.52
CA PRO A 123 12.15 -13.66 1.27
C PRO A 123 12.16 -14.45 2.57
N PRO A 124 11.77 -13.84 3.70
CA PRO A 124 11.89 -14.46 5.00
C PRO A 124 11.13 -15.79 5.00
N LYS A 125 11.88 -16.89 5.17
CA LYS A 125 11.29 -18.21 5.34
C LYS A 125 10.66 -18.26 6.72
N VAL A 126 9.35 -18.15 6.79
CA VAL A 126 8.63 -18.28 8.06
C VAL A 126 8.60 -19.75 8.42
N GLU A 127 9.52 -20.15 9.30
CA GLU A 127 9.61 -21.54 9.77
C GLU A 127 8.32 -21.95 10.49
N ALA A 128 7.76 -23.08 10.05
CA ALA A 128 6.58 -23.70 10.66
C ALA A 128 6.97 -24.43 11.93
N MET A 129 6.46 -24.00 13.08
CA MET A 129 6.50 -24.82 14.29
C MET A 129 5.58 -26.05 14.11
N GLY A 130 6.18 -27.22 13.96
CA GLY A 130 5.68 -28.55 14.40
C GLY A 130 4.36 -29.11 13.86
N ILE A 131 3.58 -28.40 13.03
CA ILE A 131 2.31 -28.89 12.45
C ILE A 131 2.53 -29.12 10.95
N VAL A 132 2.06 -30.24 10.41
CA VAL A 132 2.09 -30.52 8.99
C VAL A 132 1.46 -29.32 8.25
N SER A 133 2.27 -28.56 7.52
CA SER A 133 1.86 -27.32 6.86
C SER A 133 1.62 -27.55 5.38
N SER A 134 0.65 -26.88 4.81
CA SER A 134 0.59 -26.58 3.39
C SER A 134 1.13 -25.18 3.15
N SER A 135 1.61 -24.88 1.94
CA SER A 135 2.06 -23.54 1.59
C SER A 135 1.36 -23.05 0.33
N PHE A 136 1.33 -21.74 0.16
CA PHE A 136 0.88 -21.09 -1.07
C PHE A 136 1.75 -19.90 -1.40
N GLN A 137 1.74 -19.48 -2.64
CA GLN A 137 2.44 -18.28 -3.09
C GLN A 137 1.56 -17.04 -2.93
N PHE A 138 2.11 -15.98 -2.35
CA PHE A 138 1.51 -14.66 -2.26
C PHE A 138 2.49 -13.64 -2.85
N TYR A 139 2.26 -13.24 -4.10
CA TYR A 139 3.17 -12.37 -4.87
C TYR A 139 4.63 -12.83 -4.72
N GLY A 140 4.90 -14.09 -5.07
CA GLY A 140 6.23 -14.68 -5.01
C GLY A 140 6.77 -15.03 -3.62
N ALA A 141 6.13 -14.59 -2.54
CA ALA A 141 6.47 -15.03 -1.18
C ALA A 141 5.78 -16.34 -0.83
N GLU A 142 6.54 -17.32 -0.31
CA GLU A 142 5.96 -18.59 0.14
C GLU A 142 5.39 -18.44 1.56
N ILE A 143 4.10 -18.67 1.69
CA ILE A 143 3.36 -18.54 2.95
C ILE A 143 2.91 -19.92 3.43
N ALA A 144 3.40 -20.34 4.60
CA ALA A 144 2.98 -21.57 5.24
C ALA A 144 1.69 -21.37 6.06
N ILE A 145 0.69 -22.22 5.81
CA ILE A 145 -0.56 -22.25 6.57
C ILE A 145 -0.75 -23.61 7.25
N PRO A 146 -1.55 -23.70 8.31
CA PRO A 146 -1.94 -24.98 8.87
C PRO A 146 -2.58 -25.85 7.80
N ARG A 147 -2.30 -27.14 7.78
CA ARG A 147 -3.03 -28.07 6.93
C ARG A 147 -4.47 -28.13 7.44
N PRO A 148 -5.47 -28.08 6.58
CA PRO A 148 -6.83 -28.31 7.01
C PRO A 148 -6.91 -29.66 7.76
N GLY A 149 -7.19 -29.63 9.06
CA GLY A 149 -7.73 -30.76 9.75
C GLY A 149 -9.21 -30.91 9.37
N ASP A 150 -9.87 -31.90 9.84
CA ASP A 150 -11.12 -32.42 9.27
C ASP A 150 -12.33 -31.48 9.30
N GLU A 151 -12.29 -30.28 9.97
CA GLU A 151 -13.49 -29.44 10.09
C GLU A 151 -13.20 -27.94 9.92
N LEU A 152 -13.36 -27.47 8.69
CA LEU A 152 -13.51 -26.05 8.43
C LEU A 152 -14.94 -25.57 8.75
N PRO A 153 -15.13 -24.36 9.29
CA PRO A 153 -16.44 -23.73 9.39
C PRO A 153 -17.17 -23.71 8.03
N VAL A 154 -18.43 -24.09 7.99
CA VAL A 154 -19.24 -24.17 6.77
C VAL A 154 -20.42 -23.21 6.87
N LEU A 155 -20.69 -22.48 5.78
CA LEU A 155 -21.89 -21.67 5.64
C LEU A 155 -23.06 -22.54 5.19
N SER A 156 -24.01 -22.82 6.09
CA SER A 156 -25.18 -23.64 5.78
C SER A 156 -26.18 -22.96 4.83
N SER A 157 -26.28 -21.62 4.92
CA SER A 157 -27.17 -20.81 4.09
C SER A 157 -26.76 -19.35 4.10
N VAL A 158 -27.05 -18.62 3.02
CA VAL A 158 -26.82 -17.17 2.94
C VAL A 158 -27.98 -16.44 3.65
N THR A 159 -27.97 -16.53 4.97
CA THR A 159 -28.93 -15.90 5.88
C THR A 159 -28.21 -15.38 7.12
N LYS A 160 -28.90 -14.56 7.88
CA LYS A 160 -28.43 -14.08 9.19
C LYS A 160 -27.98 -15.25 10.08
N GLU A 161 -28.80 -16.27 10.21
CA GLU A 161 -28.56 -17.46 11.05
C GLU A 161 -27.34 -18.25 10.54
N GLY A 162 -27.22 -18.43 9.23
CA GLY A 162 -26.07 -19.10 8.63
C GLY A 162 -24.75 -18.37 8.91
N ILE A 163 -24.74 -17.04 8.79
CA ILE A 163 -23.57 -16.19 9.08
C ILE A 163 -23.20 -16.25 10.56
N ILE A 164 -24.19 -16.19 11.46
CA ILE A 164 -23.97 -16.33 12.91
C ILE A 164 -23.36 -17.67 13.25
N ASN A 165 -23.90 -18.76 12.68
CA ASN A 165 -23.40 -20.11 12.93
C ASN A 165 -22.00 -20.32 12.37
N TYR A 166 -21.69 -19.73 11.19
CA TYR A 166 -20.32 -19.71 10.67
C TYR A 166 -19.36 -19.01 11.64
N PHE A 167 -19.73 -17.82 12.15
CA PHE A 167 -18.91 -17.08 13.12
C PHE A 167 -18.64 -17.90 14.38
N LYS A 168 -19.69 -18.52 14.95
CA LYS A 168 -19.55 -19.41 16.13
C LYS A 168 -18.59 -20.57 15.87
N SER A 169 -18.70 -21.20 14.72
CA SER A 169 -17.82 -22.32 14.33
C SER A 169 -16.38 -21.84 14.15
N ALA A 170 -16.16 -20.68 13.50
CA ALA A 170 -14.83 -20.10 13.32
C ALA A 170 -14.18 -19.71 14.66
N ALA A 171 -14.96 -19.15 15.60
CA ALA A 171 -14.49 -18.77 16.93
C ALA A 171 -13.98 -19.98 17.74
N ASN A 172 -14.57 -21.14 17.56
CA ASN A 172 -14.19 -22.38 18.23
C ASN A 172 -13.17 -23.23 17.45
N SER A 173 -12.72 -22.78 16.28
CA SER A 173 -11.78 -23.54 15.44
C SER A 173 -10.32 -23.19 15.78
N GLU A 174 -9.58 -24.14 16.35
CA GLU A 174 -8.14 -23.99 16.60
C GLU A 174 -7.36 -23.77 15.30
N LEU A 175 -7.80 -24.42 14.21
CA LEU A 175 -7.23 -24.25 12.88
C LEU A 175 -7.31 -22.78 12.43
N ILE A 176 -8.49 -22.17 12.52
CA ILE A 176 -8.72 -20.78 12.10
C ILE A 176 -7.95 -19.81 12.99
N ASN A 177 -7.93 -20.02 14.30
CA ASN A 177 -7.15 -19.21 15.24
C ASN A 177 -5.64 -19.29 14.95
N SER A 178 -5.12 -20.49 14.69
CA SER A 178 -3.72 -20.68 14.29
C SER A 178 -3.39 -20.02 12.95
N LEU A 179 -4.30 -20.10 11.97
CA LEU A 179 -4.16 -19.44 10.68
C LEU A 179 -4.04 -17.93 10.85
N ILE A 180 -4.93 -17.30 11.63
CA ILE A 180 -4.94 -15.84 11.84
C ILE A 180 -3.61 -15.38 12.44
N ILE A 181 -3.10 -16.10 13.45
CA ILE A 181 -1.81 -15.77 14.07
C ILE A 181 -0.67 -15.86 13.04
N LYS A 182 -0.63 -16.91 12.23
CA LYS A 182 0.40 -17.10 11.20
C LYS A 182 0.32 -16.04 10.13
N VAL A 183 -0.87 -15.76 9.60
CA VAL A 183 -1.09 -14.73 8.58
C VAL A 183 -0.69 -13.35 9.09
N LYS A 184 -1.05 -13.00 10.34
CA LYS A 184 -0.64 -11.75 10.96
C LYS A 184 0.89 -11.62 11.04
N ARG A 185 1.57 -12.69 11.45
CA ARG A 185 3.05 -12.72 11.49
C ARG A 185 3.65 -12.54 10.10
N CYS A 186 3.13 -13.25 9.09
CA CYS A 186 3.57 -13.09 7.71
C CYS A 186 3.35 -11.67 7.20
N ALA A 187 2.19 -11.08 7.46
CA ALA A 187 1.89 -9.70 7.08
C ALA A 187 2.89 -8.70 7.68
N THR A 188 3.22 -8.85 8.97
CA THR A 188 4.24 -8.03 9.65
C THR A 188 5.63 -8.22 9.03
N THR A 189 6.04 -9.47 8.77
CA THR A 189 7.34 -9.79 8.18
C THR A 189 7.46 -9.25 6.75
N CYS A 190 6.39 -9.35 5.97
CA CYS A 190 6.32 -8.83 4.61
C CYS A 190 6.01 -7.32 4.55
N ARG A 191 5.96 -6.61 5.66
CA ARG A 191 5.64 -5.16 5.74
C ARG A 191 4.34 -4.80 5.03
N LEU A 192 3.34 -5.67 5.14
CA LEU A 192 2.04 -5.42 4.51
C LEU A 192 1.24 -4.39 5.32
N ASN A 193 0.63 -3.45 4.62
CA ASN A 193 -0.38 -2.56 5.20
C ASN A 193 -1.73 -3.30 5.35
N ASP A 194 -2.78 -2.58 5.73
CA ASP A 194 -4.11 -3.17 5.97
C ASP A 194 -4.70 -3.82 4.71
N TRP A 195 -4.46 -3.23 3.53
CA TRP A 195 -4.86 -3.84 2.26
C TRP A 195 -4.07 -5.11 1.96
N GLY A 196 -2.76 -5.08 2.17
CA GLY A 196 -1.89 -6.25 1.99
C GLY A 196 -2.28 -7.40 2.93
N LEU A 197 -2.60 -7.11 4.18
CA LEU A 197 -3.14 -8.09 5.12
C LEU A 197 -4.48 -8.66 4.63
N THR A 198 -5.39 -7.82 4.14
CA THR A 198 -6.69 -8.26 3.61
C THR A 198 -6.51 -9.15 2.39
N SER A 199 -5.66 -8.77 1.46
CA SER A 199 -5.30 -9.58 0.29
C SER A 199 -4.71 -10.94 0.68
N LEU A 200 -3.81 -10.95 1.68
CA LEU A 200 -3.20 -12.19 2.18
C LEU A 200 -4.23 -13.09 2.85
N LEU A 201 -5.12 -12.54 3.68
CA LEU A 201 -6.23 -13.28 4.29
C LEU A 201 -7.18 -13.87 3.24
N MET A 202 -7.55 -13.08 2.23
CA MET A 202 -8.39 -13.55 1.13
C MET A 202 -7.70 -14.65 0.32
N THR A 203 -6.41 -14.53 0.04
CA THR A 203 -5.63 -15.57 -0.65
C THR A 203 -5.57 -16.85 0.17
N ALA A 204 -5.35 -16.74 1.48
CA ALA A 204 -5.39 -17.89 2.39
C ALA A 204 -6.80 -18.55 2.41
N ALA A 205 -7.86 -17.73 2.47
CA ALA A 205 -9.23 -18.21 2.42
C ALA A 205 -9.54 -18.94 1.10
N GLN A 206 -9.04 -18.46 -0.03
CA GLN A 206 -9.17 -19.12 -1.33
C GLN A 206 -8.47 -20.49 -1.40
N LYS A 207 -7.44 -20.72 -0.57
CA LYS A 207 -6.79 -22.04 -0.46
C LYS A 207 -7.58 -23.02 0.40
N LEU A 208 -8.38 -22.51 1.32
CA LEU A 208 -9.15 -23.34 2.24
C LEU A 208 -10.57 -23.64 1.73
N TYR A 209 -11.17 -22.68 1.01
CA TYR A 209 -12.55 -22.78 0.55
C TYR A 209 -12.70 -22.61 -0.96
N SER A 210 -13.51 -23.42 -1.58
CA SER A 210 -13.97 -23.24 -2.96
C SER A 210 -15.10 -22.21 -3.07
N SER A 211 -15.95 -22.11 -2.05
CA SER A 211 -17.07 -21.17 -2.00
C SER A 211 -16.62 -19.75 -1.70
N LYS A 212 -17.06 -18.79 -2.53
CA LYS A 212 -16.76 -17.36 -2.38
C LYS A 212 -17.33 -16.77 -1.09
N ASN A 213 -18.51 -17.22 -0.67
CA ASN A 213 -19.15 -16.73 0.54
C ASN A 213 -18.32 -17.08 1.78
N GLU A 214 -17.77 -18.30 1.84
CA GLU A 214 -16.92 -18.73 2.96
C GLU A 214 -15.55 -18.05 2.93
N GLN A 215 -15.00 -17.77 1.74
CA GLN A 215 -13.77 -16.97 1.60
C GLN A 215 -13.96 -15.57 2.21
N VAL A 216 -15.07 -14.91 1.91
CA VAL A 216 -15.43 -13.61 2.47
C VAL A 216 -15.66 -13.71 3.98
N LEU A 217 -16.39 -14.70 4.46
CA LEU A 217 -16.67 -14.87 5.88
C LEU A 217 -15.41 -15.13 6.70
N LEU A 218 -14.48 -15.94 6.20
CA LEU A 218 -13.20 -16.17 6.87
C LEU A 218 -12.38 -14.86 6.93
N THR A 219 -12.32 -14.11 5.83
CA THR A 219 -11.61 -12.85 5.76
C THR A 219 -12.21 -11.82 6.73
N TRP A 220 -13.53 -11.70 6.75
CA TRP A 220 -14.25 -10.85 7.70
C TRP A 220 -13.97 -11.22 9.17
N TYR A 221 -14.10 -12.51 9.51
CA TYR A 221 -13.79 -13.00 10.85
C TYR A 221 -12.36 -12.66 11.26
N ALA A 222 -11.40 -12.98 10.38
CA ALA A 222 -9.98 -12.73 10.64
C ALA A 222 -9.65 -11.23 10.78
N LEU A 223 -10.26 -10.35 9.99
CA LEU A 223 -10.07 -8.90 10.10
C LEU A 223 -10.58 -8.37 11.45
N ASN A 224 -11.77 -8.82 11.90
CA ASN A 224 -12.28 -8.45 13.22
C ASN A 224 -11.35 -8.92 14.35
N ARG A 225 -10.80 -10.14 14.23
CA ARG A 225 -9.80 -10.67 15.19
C ARG A 225 -8.45 -9.94 15.14
N ASN A 226 -8.16 -9.22 14.06
CA ASN A 226 -6.98 -8.36 13.91
C ASN A 226 -7.23 -6.90 14.34
N GLY A 227 -8.42 -6.57 14.87
CA GLY A 227 -8.71 -5.26 15.44
C GLY A 227 -9.43 -4.29 14.49
N PHE A 228 -9.78 -4.73 13.26
CA PHE A 228 -10.55 -3.91 12.33
C PHE A 228 -12.06 -4.07 12.58
N ASN A 229 -12.81 -3.03 12.29
CA ASN A 229 -14.25 -3.06 12.35
C ASN A 229 -14.86 -3.42 10.98
N ALA A 230 -14.43 -4.56 10.43
CA ALA A 230 -14.95 -5.07 9.18
C ALA A 230 -16.39 -5.58 9.36
N LYS A 231 -17.23 -5.38 8.36
CA LYS A 231 -18.60 -5.90 8.33
C LYS A 231 -18.83 -6.81 7.14
N VAL A 232 -19.91 -7.58 7.19
CA VAL A 232 -20.43 -8.25 6.02
C VAL A 232 -21.87 -7.80 5.78
N GLY A 233 -22.19 -7.69 4.51
CA GLY A 233 -23.56 -7.57 4.03
C GLY A 233 -23.91 -8.76 3.15
N PHE A 234 -25.18 -9.09 3.04
CA PHE A 234 -25.61 -10.16 2.16
C PHE A 234 -26.90 -9.82 1.41
N ASN A 235 -27.07 -10.45 0.27
CA ASN A 235 -28.34 -10.55 -0.46
C ASN A 235 -28.76 -12.05 -0.53
N LYS A 236 -29.69 -12.39 -1.41
CA LYS A 236 -30.22 -13.79 -1.50
C LYS A 236 -29.14 -14.83 -1.87
N GLU A 237 -28.05 -14.44 -2.52
CA GLU A 237 -27.09 -15.34 -3.15
C GLU A 237 -25.66 -15.21 -2.59
N ARG A 238 -25.28 -14.02 -2.16
CA ARG A 238 -23.89 -13.68 -1.87
C ARG A 238 -23.71 -12.94 -0.55
N VAL A 239 -22.53 -13.19 0.04
CA VAL A 239 -21.98 -12.42 1.15
C VAL A 239 -20.88 -11.49 0.60
N TYR A 240 -20.85 -10.25 1.05
CA TYR A 240 -19.93 -9.21 0.62
C TYR A 240 -19.13 -8.69 1.80
N LEU A 241 -17.83 -8.41 1.57
CA LEU A 241 -16.97 -7.77 2.56
C LEU A 241 -17.12 -6.25 2.50
N LEU A 242 -17.30 -5.64 3.67
CA LEU A 242 -17.47 -4.20 3.83
C LEU A 242 -16.38 -3.67 4.78
N LEU A 243 -15.59 -2.71 4.31
CA LEU A 243 -14.47 -2.15 5.07
C LEU A 243 -14.63 -0.65 5.30
N PRO A 244 -14.41 -0.16 6.54
CA PRO A 244 -14.45 1.25 6.90
C PRO A 244 -13.11 1.92 6.58
N VAL A 245 -12.85 2.20 5.30
CA VAL A 245 -11.60 2.77 4.83
C VAL A 245 -11.56 4.27 5.09
N LYS A 246 -10.45 4.78 5.62
CA LYS A 246 -10.23 6.21 5.87
C LYS A 246 -10.15 7.02 4.59
N GLU A 247 -9.44 6.48 3.62
CA GLU A 247 -9.23 7.09 2.33
C GLU A 247 -10.48 6.87 1.46
N LYS A 248 -10.79 7.82 0.59
CA LYS A 248 -11.90 7.67 -0.35
C LYS A 248 -11.60 6.56 -1.35
N VAL A 249 -12.50 5.58 -1.43
CA VAL A 249 -12.45 4.48 -2.38
C VAL A 249 -13.55 4.68 -3.42
N TYR A 250 -13.25 4.38 -4.68
CA TYR A 250 -14.19 4.55 -5.79
C TYR A 250 -14.99 3.26 -6.05
N TYR A 251 -15.52 2.70 -4.96
CA TYR A 251 -16.42 1.55 -4.92
C TYR A 251 -17.73 1.95 -4.26
N THR A 252 -18.76 1.13 -4.43
CA THR A 252 -20.04 1.35 -3.71
C THR A 252 -19.82 1.34 -2.22
N SER A 253 -20.41 2.27 -1.52
CA SER A 253 -20.37 2.36 -0.05
C SER A 253 -21.76 2.29 0.56
N TYR A 254 -21.80 1.92 1.83
CA TYR A 254 -22.99 1.86 2.67
C TYR A 254 -22.73 2.68 3.93
N ALA A 255 -23.53 3.72 4.16
CA ALA A 255 -23.42 4.57 5.35
C ALA A 255 -24.03 3.87 6.56
N ILE A 256 -23.21 3.44 7.52
CA ILE A 256 -23.63 2.76 8.74
C ILE A 256 -23.18 3.60 9.93
N LYS A 257 -24.12 4.13 10.69
CA LYS A 257 -23.85 5.02 11.84
C LYS A 257 -22.92 6.21 11.50
N GLY A 258 -23.05 6.76 10.28
CA GLY A 258 -22.25 7.88 9.81
C GLY A 258 -20.84 7.54 9.34
N ILE A 259 -20.51 6.26 9.21
CA ILE A 259 -19.25 5.76 8.66
C ILE A 259 -19.54 5.09 7.32
N ASP A 260 -18.76 5.43 6.29
CA ASP A 260 -18.83 4.79 4.99
C ASP A 260 -18.09 3.45 5.01
N TYR A 261 -18.82 2.38 4.71
CA TYR A 261 -18.28 1.05 4.52
C TYR A 261 -18.24 0.72 3.04
N TYR A 262 -17.07 0.62 2.47
CA TYR A 262 -16.88 0.34 1.05
C TYR A 262 -16.98 -1.17 0.79
N LEU A 263 -17.66 -1.52 -0.30
CA LEU A 263 -17.83 -2.90 -0.75
C LEU A 263 -16.60 -3.40 -1.49
N PHE A 264 -16.02 -4.51 -1.03
CA PHE A 264 -14.94 -5.21 -1.71
C PHE A 264 -15.43 -6.55 -2.24
N ASP A 265 -15.53 -6.66 -3.55
CA ASP A 265 -15.89 -7.92 -4.24
C ASP A 265 -14.65 -8.50 -4.94
N PHE A 266 -14.15 -9.60 -4.41
CA PHE A 266 -12.99 -10.33 -4.94
C PHE A 266 -13.38 -11.35 -6.02
N SER A 267 -14.56 -11.25 -6.59
CA SER A 267 -15.04 -12.15 -7.65
C SER A 267 -14.45 -11.77 -9.01
N PRO A 268 -14.21 -12.73 -9.90
CA PRO A 268 -13.80 -12.43 -11.29
C PRO A 268 -14.81 -11.57 -12.04
N THR A 269 -16.10 -11.68 -11.68
CA THR A 269 -17.19 -10.84 -12.17
C THR A 269 -17.79 -10.09 -10.99
N PRO A 270 -17.24 -8.92 -10.62
CA PRO A 270 -17.74 -8.13 -9.51
C PRO A 270 -19.20 -7.74 -9.73
N SER A 271 -19.98 -7.80 -8.66
CA SER A 271 -21.37 -7.34 -8.64
C SER A 271 -21.47 -6.12 -7.72
N ASP A 272 -22.36 -5.23 -8.07
CA ASP A 272 -22.62 -4.00 -7.34
C ASP A 272 -24.08 -3.97 -6.84
N PRO A 273 -24.36 -4.64 -5.71
CA PRO A 273 -25.70 -4.72 -5.20
C PRO A 273 -26.16 -3.36 -4.63
N ASN A 274 -27.31 -2.88 -5.11
CA ASN A 274 -27.92 -1.65 -4.60
C ASN A 274 -28.47 -1.79 -3.18
N LEU A 275 -28.77 -3.00 -2.71
CA LEU A 275 -29.39 -3.26 -1.43
C LEU A 275 -28.75 -4.48 -0.77
N LEU A 276 -28.27 -4.29 0.45
CA LEU A 276 -27.71 -5.35 1.29
C LEU A 276 -28.37 -5.35 2.67
N SER A 277 -28.56 -6.54 3.21
CA SER A 277 -28.82 -6.73 4.64
C SER A 277 -27.50 -6.69 5.39
N ILE A 278 -27.33 -5.70 6.30
CA ILE A 278 -26.09 -5.47 7.06
C ILE A 278 -26.44 -5.28 8.53
N TYR A 279 -25.60 -5.77 9.44
CA TYR A 279 -25.72 -5.52 10.88
C TYR A 279 -25.01 -4.22 11.29
N GLU A 280 -25.54 -3.53 12.30
CA GLU A 280 -25.00 -2.24 12.75
C GLU A 280 -23.98 -2.36 13.88
N ALA A 281 -23.95 -3.48 14.61
CA ALA A 281 -23.08 -3.65 15.75
C ALA A 281 -21.60 -3.68 15.36
N ASP A 282 -20.74 -3.27 16.28
CA ASP A 282 -19.30 -3.32 16.12
C ASP A 282 -18.73 -4.49 16.93
N TYR A 283 -17.64 -5.08 16.45
CA TYR A 283 -16.93 -6.10 17.23
C TYR A 283 -16.35 -5.44 18.49
N PRO A 284 -16.56 -6.00 19.70
CA PRO A 284 -16.14 -5.38 20.94
C PRO A 284 -14.64 -5.08 20.97
N GLY A 285 -14.30 -3.84 21.31
CA GLY A 285 -12.91 -3.39 21.42
C GLY A 285 -12.23 -2.97 20.12
N ASN A 286 -12.83 -3.23 18.95
CA ASN A 286 -12.25 -2.80 17.67
C ASN A 286 -12.44 -1.30 17.48
N LYS A 287 -11.33 -0.60 17.23
CA LYS A 287 -11.28 0.84 16.99
C LYS A 287 -10.38 1.20 15.81
N SER A 288 -9.71 0.24 15.22
CA SER A 288 -8.80 0.50 14.12
C SER A 288 -9.59 0.84 12.86
N ALA A 289 -9.43 2.06 12.38
CA ALA A 289 -9.89 2.42 11.06
C ALA A 289 -8.92 1.82 10.03
N PHE A 290 -9.46 1.25 8.97
CA PHE A 290 -8.73 0.65 7.88
C PHE A 290 -8.08 1.72 7.01
N SER A 291 -6.80 1.56 6.64
CA SER A 291 -6.08 2.53 5.81
C SER A 291 -5.43 1.86 4.59
N LEU A 292 -5.52 2.55 3.46
CA LEU A 292 -4.84 2.16 2.22
C LEU A 292 -3.45 2.78 2.08
N LEU A 293 -3.01 3.64 3.00
CA LEU A 293 -1.70 4.26 2.91
C LEU A 293 -0.59 3.21 2.98
N LEU A 294 0.38 3.32 2.09
CA LEU A 294 1.62 2.56 2.13
C LEU A 294 2.70 3.43 2.77
N THR A 295 3.08 3.13 4.00
CA THR A 295 4.18 3.80 4.72
C THR A 295 5.53 3.14 4.46
N GLU A 296 5.51 1.89 4.04
CA GLU A 296 6.67 1.09 3.67
C GLU A 296 6.35 0.27 2.42
N THR A 297 7.37 -0.05 1.64
CA THR A 297 7.21 -0.96 0.50
C THR A 297 7.10 -2.40 1.00
N PRO A 298 6.09 -3.17 0.56
CA PRO A 298 5.98 -4.58 0.90
C PRO A 298 7.20 -5.40 0.47
N LEU A 299 7.63 -6.32 1.35
CA LEU A 299 8.66 -7.30 1.06
C LEU A 299 8.00 -8.56 0.47
N LEU A 300 7.99 -8.65 -0.85
CA LEU A 300 7.37 -9.73 -1.62
C LEU A 300 8.44 -10.62 -2.26
N GLY A 301 8.03 -11.47 -3.20
CA GLY A 301 8.97 -12.24 -4.01
C GLY A 301 9.90 -11.34 -4.83
N ASN A 302 10.89 -11.95 -5.45
CA ASN A 302 11.95 -11.22 -6.16
C ASN A 302 12.05 -11.59 -7.65
N GLN A 303 10.92 -11.94 -8.28
CA GLN A 303 10.87 -12.02 -9.73
C GLN A 303 11.09 -10.64 -10.32
N ASN A 304 12.20 -10.45 -11.02
CA ASN A 304 12.58 -9.16 -11.59
C ASN A 304 12.43 -9.14 -13.11
N ILE A 305 11.98 -8.00 -13.63
CA ILE A 305 11.98 -7.69 -15.05
C ILE A 305 12.95 -6.54 -15.29
N THR A 306 13.79 -6.68 -16.32
CA THR A 306 14.68 -5.60 -16.73
C THR A 306 13.96 -4.68 -17.70
N LYS A 307 13.96 -3.38 -17.39
CA LYS A 307 13.35 -2.31 -18.18
C LYS A 307 14.39 -1.26 -18.56
N SER A 308 14.48 -0.94 -19.84
CA SER A 308 15.28 0.19 -20.32
C SER A 308 14.45 1.47 -20.29
N ILE A 309 14.95 2.52 -19.62
CA ILE A 309 14.19 3.77 -19.40
C ILE A 309 14.51 4.84 -20.44
N ARG A 310 15.69 4.87 -21.02
CA ARG A 310 16.07 5.92 -22.00
C ARG A 310 16.52 5.27 -23.32
N PRO A 311 15.85 5.60 -24.45
CA PRO A 311 16.27 5.05 -25.74
C PRO A 311 17.64 5.56 -26.23
N ASP A 312 17.97 6.82 -25.93
CA ASP A 312 19.20 7.50 -26.37
C ASP A 312 20.44 7.16 -25.50
N ARG A 313 20.21 6.85 -24.24
CA ARG A 313 21.22 6.38 -23.27
C ARG A 313 20.58 5.35 -22.35
N PRO A 314 20.52 4.09 -22.77
CA PRO A 314 19.83 3.07 -22.00
C PRO A 314 20.40 2.96 -20.61
N PHE A 315 19.52 3.12 -19.64
CA PHE A 315 19.79 2.74 -18.27
C PHE A 315 18.74 1.73 -17.87
N GLU A 316 19.19 0.61 -17.36
CA GLU A 316 18.35 -0.52 -17.08
C GLU A 316 17.95 -0.53 -15.60
N LEU A 317 16.65 -0.68 -15.35
CA LEU A 317 16.10 -0.93 -14.05
C LEU A 317 15.62 -2.38 -13.95
N LYS A 318 15.97 -3.03 -12.85
CA LYS A 318 15.37 -4.30 -12.43
C LYS A 318 14.20 -3.99 -11.52
N ILE A 319 13.00 -4.22 -12.01
CA ILE A 319 11.75 -3.92 -11.30
C ILE A 319 11.12 -5.23 -10.84
N SER A 320 10.69 -5.29 -9.57
CA SER A 320 10.04 -6.47 -9.03
C SER A 320 8.67 -6.68 -9.67
N ARG A 321 8.50 -7.79 -10.40
CA ARG A 321 7.23 -8.22 -10.97
C ARG A 321 6.19 -8.49 -9.88
N ASP A 322 6.62 -9.12 -8.79
CA ASP A 322 5.73 -9.47 -7.69
C ASP A 322 5.14 -8.23 -7.00
N LEU A 323 5.95 -7.15 -6.87
CA LEU A 323 5.48 -5.88 -6.33
C LEU A 323 4.52 -5.17 -7.30
N ILE A 324 4.81 -5.19 -8.60
CA ILE A 324 3.89 -4.64 -9.62
C ILE A 324 2.55 -5.40 -9.62
N ASP A 325 2.58 -6.72 -9.50
CA ASP A 325 1.36 -7.53 -9.44
C ASP A 325 0.55 -7.23 -8.15
N PHE A 326 1.21 -6.91 -7.04
CA PHE A 326 0.54 -6.43 -5.82
C PHE A 326 -0.12 -5.05 -6.05
N TYR A 327 0.59 -4.11 -6.66
CA TYR A 327 0.06 -2.78 -6.99
C TYR A 327 -1.09 -2.85 -7.98
N ASN A 328 -1.03 -3.72 -8.99
CA ASN A 328 -2.10 -3.95 -9.96
C ASN A 328 -3.43 -4.37 -9.32
N ASN A 329 -3.38 -5.02 -8.16
CA ASN A 329 -4.54 -5.46 -7.39
C ASN A 329 -4.93 -4.45 -6.28
N TYR A 330 -4.33 -3.26 -6.29
CA TYR A 330 -4.68 -2.23 -5.31
C TYR A 330 -6.06 -1.64 -5.61
N PRO A 331 -6.84 -1.24 -4.57
CA PRO A 331 -8.14 -0.61 -4.77
C PRO A 331 -8.04 0.70 -5.54
N SER A 332 -9.04 1.00 -6.36
CA SER A 332 -9.19 2.32 -6.94
C SER A 332 -9.58 3.32 -5.84
N CYS A 333 -8.71 4.24 -5.51
CA CYS A 333 -8.86 5.18 -4.40
C CYS A 333 -8.23 6.55 -4.71
N GLU A 334 -8.35 7.48 -3.78
CA GLU A 334 -7.86 8.84 -3.94
C GLU A 334 -6.34 8.93 -4.14
N LEU A 335 -5.92 9.92 -4.91
CA LEU A 335 -4.53 10.11 -5.35
C LEU A 335 -3.52 10.25 -4.22
N LYS A 336 -3.93 10.73 -3.03
CA LYS A 336 -2.99 10.85 -1.90
C LYS A 336 -2.35 9.54 -1.50
N VAL A 337 -3.01 8.38 -1.73
CA VAL A 337 -2.46 7.05 -1.47
C VAL A 337 -1.26 6.79 -2.36
N PHE A 338 -1.36 7.12 -3.64
CA PHE A 338 -0.30 6.92 -4.63
C PHE A 338 0.85 7.92 -4.45
N PHE A 339 0.51 9.19 -4.22
CA PHE A 339 1.51 10.23 -3.90
C PHE A 339 2.26 9.94 -2.59
N GLY A 340 1.60 9.33 -1.59
CA GLY A 340 2.21 8.99 -0.30
C GLY A 340 3.14 7.79 -0.33
N ALA A 341 2.88 6.80 -1.21
CA ALA A 341 3.62 5.53 -1.22
C ALA A 341 5.11 5.70 -1.54
N PRO A 342 6.03 5.07 -0.78
CA PRO A 342 7.47 5.17 -1.03
C PRO A 342 7.88 4.34 -2.26
N LEU A 343 9.01 4.70 -2.88
CA LEU A 343 9.74 3.80 -3.78
C LEU A 343 10.41 2.69 -2.97
N SER A 344 10.56 1.51 -3.56
CA SER A 344 11.31 0.42 -2.94
C SER A 344 12.79 0.79 -2.79
N GLU A 345 13.44 0.20 -1.78
CA GLU A 345 14.87 0.38 -1.56
C GLU A 345 15.71 -0.07 -2.76
N ASP A 346 15.23 -1.12 -3.48
CA ASP A 346 15.91 -1.66 -4.65
C ASP A 346 15.88 -0.69 -5.83
N ILE A 347 14.73 -0.12 -6.14
CA ILE A 347 14.58 0.89 -7.18
C ILE A 347 15.34 2.16 -6.78
N THR A 348 15.20 2.61 -5.55
CA THR A 348 15.92 3.78 -5.03
C THR A 348 17.43 3.64 -5.22
N ARG A 349 18.02 2.50 -4.82
CA ARG A 349 19.46 2.24 -5.00
C ARG A 349 19.91 2.23 -6.48
N GLN A 350 19.05 1.75 -7.38
CA GLN A 350 19.36 1.75 -8.81
C GLN A 350 19.27 3.16 -9.40
N LEU A 351 18.24 3.95 -9.01
CA LEU A 351 18.10 5.34 -9.39
C LEU A 351 19.26 6.20 -8.86
N ASP A 352 19.72 5.95 -7.62
CA ASP A 352 20.86 6.63 -7.02
C ASP A 352 22.15 6.44 -7.81
N LYS A 353 22.42 5.24 -8.31
CA LYS A 353 23.58 4.98 -9.17
C LYS A 353 23.56 5.82 -10.45
N TYR A 354 22.37 6.08 -10.97
CA TYR A 354 22.19 6.88 -12.19
C TYR A 354 22.16 8.37 -11.93
N PHE A 355 21.40 8.84 -10.92
CA PHE A 355 21.16 10.25 -10.69
C PHE A 355 22.25 10.93 -9.85
N ASN A 356 22.78 10.28 -8.81
CA ASN A 356 23.74 10.93 -7.92
C ASN A 356 24.98 11.50 -8.64
N PRO A 357 25.60 10.82 -9.63
CA PRO A 357 26.73 11.38 -10.36
C PRO A 357 26.38 12.69 -11.10
N VAL A 358 25.15 12.82 -11.59
CA VAL A 358 24.66 13.99 -12.33
C VAL A 358 24.23 15.10 -11.39
N LEU A 359 23.53 14.75 -10.30
CA LEU A 359 22.91 15.70 -9.38
C LEU A 359 23.89 16.27 -8.34
N LYS A 360 25.07 15.66 -8.18
CA LYS A 360 26.04 15.96 -7.09
C LYS A 360 26.39 17.42 -6.94
N ASN A 361 26.55 18.15 -8.05
CA ASN A 361 27.00 19.54 -8.06
C ASN A 361 25.85 20.54 -8.34
N LEU A 362 24.62 20.08 -8.42
CA LEU A 362 23.45 20.89 -8.70
C LEU A 362 22.82 21.39 -7.38
N ASN A 363 22.37 22.64 -7.37
CA ASN A 363 21.48 23.13 -6.31
C ASN A 363 20.07 22.52 -6.46
N ASP A 364 19.19 22.74 -5.49
CA ASP A 364 17.87 22.07 -5.49
C ASP A 364 16.99 22.51 -6.67
N ASP A 365 17.06 23.76 -7.10
CA ASP A 365 16.31 24.27 -8.26
C ASP A 365 16.77 23.59 -9.56
N GLU A 366 18.06 23.44 -9.75
CA GLU A 366 18.67 22.74 -10.88
C GLU A 366 18.31 21.24 -10.87
N LYS A 367 18.29 20.61 -9.67
CA LYS A 367 17.85 19.23 -9.52
C LYS A 367 16.39 19.06 -9.92
N VAL A 368 15.50 19.97 -9.46
CA VAL A 368 14.08 19.95 -9.85
C VAL A 368 13.94 20.09 -11.36
N ALA A 369 14.64 21.02 -12.00
CA ALA A 369 14.61 21.20 -13.45
C ALA A 369 15.08 19.94 -14.20
N PHE A 370 16.15 19.30 -13.72
CA PHE A 370 16.68 18.05 -14.29
C PHE A 370 15.66 16.91 -14.15
N LEU A 371 15.11 16.70 -12.96
CA LEU A 371 14.15 15.60 -12.67
C LEU A 371 12.84 15.80 -13.45
N LEU A 372 12.35 17.05 -13.55
CA LEU A 372 11.19 17.39 -14.36
C LEU A 372 11.43 17.05 -15.84
N SER A 373 12.57 17.47 -16.39
CA SER A 373 12.97 17.17 -17.77
C SER A 373 13.12 15.66 -18.00
N PHE A 374 13.65 14.92 -17.03
CA PHE A 374 13.73 13.46 -17.09
C PHE A 374 12.34 12.83 -17.25
N VAL A 375 11.40 13.16 -16.37
CA VAL A 375 10.03 12.58 -16.44
C VAL A 375 9.33 12.99 -17.74
N GLN A 376 9.43 14.27 -18.14
CA GLN A 376 8.81 14.77 -19.38
C GLN A 376 9.28 14.01 -20.62
N ARG A 377 10.55 13.60 -20.69
CA ARG A 377 11.18 13.05 -21.91
C ARG A 377 11.37 11.53 -21.89
N CYS A 378 11.55 10.94 -20.70
CA CYS A 378 11.90 9.53 -20.59
C CYS A 378 10.70 8.62 -20.32
N ILE A 379 9.58 9.18 -19.87
CA ILE A 379 8.33 8.45 -19.68
C ILE A 379 7.39 8.81 -20.82
N PRO A 380 7.09 7.92 -21.77
CA PRO A 380 6.14 8.20 -22.85
C PRO A 380 4.76 8.55 -22.30
N TYR A 381 4.02 9.42 -23.01
CA TYR A 381 2.67 9.79 -22.62
C TYR A 381 1.64 8.89 -23.31
N LYS A 382 0.70 8.37 -22.55
CA LYS A 382 -0.48 7.68 -23.05
C LYS A 382 -1.57 7.72 -21.97
N THR A 383 -2.82 7.94 -22.39
CA THR A 383 -3.95 7.93 -21.47
C THR A 383 -4.25 6.54 -20.95
N ASP A 384 -4.82 6.45 -19.75
CA ASP A 384 -5.26 5.18 -19.16
C ASP A 384 -6.27 4.45 -20.03
N GLN A 385 -7.21 5.20 -20.65
CA GLN A 385 -8.19 4.61 -21.54
C GLN A 385 -7.54 3.91 -22.74
N GLU A 386 -6.45 4.48 -23.28
CA GLU A 386 -5.74 3.87 -24.41
C GLU A 386 -4.83 2.71 -23.97
N GLN A 387 -4.32 2.76 -22.74
CA GLN A 387 -3.37 1.77 -22.24
C GLN A 387 -4.05 0.59 -21.54
N PHE A 388 -5.07 0.86 -20.71
CA PHE A 388 -5.72 -0.11 -19.83
C PHE A 388 -7.21 -0.31 -20.14
N GLY A 389 -7.81 0.52 -21.01
CA GLY A 389 -9.26 0.49 -21.26
C GLY A 389 -10.11 1.00 -20.10
N ARG A 390 -9.50 1.53 -19.07
CA ARG A 390 -10.13 2.06 -17.85
C ARG A 390 -9.21 3.05 -17.15
N GLU A 391 -9.76 3.86 -16.26
CA GLU A 391 -8.98 4.69 -15.33
C GLU A 391 -8.19 3.83 -14.36
N LYS A 392 -6.89 4.10 -14.21
CA LYS A 392 -5.99 3.34 -13.33
C LYS A 392 -4.81 4.22 -12.90
N TYR A 393 -4.83 4.70 -11.68
CA TYR A 393 -3.67 5.39 -11.10
C TYR A 393 -2.53 4.43 -10.86
N LEU A 394 -1.31 4.86 -11.18
CA LEU A 394 -0.09 4.06 -11.02
C LEU A 394 0.72 4.52 -9.81
N PHE A 395 1.24 3.58 -9.06
CA PHE A 395 2.35 3.87 -8.15
C PHE A 395 3.61 4.24 -8.95
N ALA A 396 4.53 4.98 -8.32
CA ALA A 396 5.72 5.47 -9.02
C ALA A 396 6.55 4.35 -9.68
N GLU A 397 6.61 3.15 -9.09
CA GLU A 397 7.30 2.00 -9.71
C GLU A 397 6.53 1.41 -10.89
N GLU A 398 5.20 1.44 -10.86
CA GLU A 398 4.39 1.06 -12.02
C GLU A 398 4.63 2.02 -13.19
N THR A 399 4.78 3.33 -12.92
CA THR A 399 5.14 4.33 -13.95
C THR A 399 6.49 4.02 -14.61
N LEU A 400 7.45 3.51 -13.86
CA LEU A 400 8.73 3.03 -14.40
C LEU A 400 8.60 1.69 -15.14
N TYR A 401 7.62 0.87 -14.77
CA TYR A 401 7.41 -0.46 -15.34
C TYR A 401 6.59 -0.44 -16.63
N PHE A 402 5.47 0.29 -16.68
CA PHE A 402 4.60 0.33 -17.85
C PHE A 402 5.24 1.09 -19.02
N PRO A 403 4.82 0.85 -20.27
CA PRO A 403 5.44 1.46 -21.43
C PRO A 403 5.16 2.96 -21.55
N ALA A 404 4.10 3.44 -20.92
CA ALA A 404 3.68 4.84 -20.91
C ALA A 404 2.88 5.16 -19.65
N ALA A 405 2.63 6.45 -19.40
CA ALA A 405 1.93 6.94 -18.23
C ALA A 405 1.28 8.28 -18.55
N ASP A 406 0.20 8.64 -17.88
CA ASP A 406 -0.46 9.92 -18.09
C ASP A 406 -0.10 10.99 -17.03
N CYS A 407 -0.97 11.96 -16.78
CA CYS A 407 -0.59 13.16 -16.03
C CYS A 407 -0.36 12.88 -14.55
N GLU A 408 -1.25 12.13 -13.90
CA GLU A 408 -1.13 11.82 -12.48
C GLU A 408 0.05 10.90 -12.18
N ASP A 409 0.23 9.87 -12.99
CA ASP A 409 1.31 8.89 -12.81
C ASP A 409 2.68 9.55 -12.90
N ARG A 410 2.84 10.42 -13.90
CA ARG A 410 4.07 11.19 -14.12
C ARG A 410 4.31 12.19 -12.98
N SER A 411 3.23 12.81 -12.47
CA SER A 411 3.30 13.71 -11.31
C SER A 411 3.67 12.98 -10.03
N ILE A 412 3.13 11.77 -9.82
CA ILE A 412 3.47 10.89 -8.69
C ILE A 412 4.96 10.50 -8.76
N LEU A 413 5.44 10.04 -9.93
CA LEU A 413 6.85 9.70 -10.09
C LEU A 413 7.75 10.92 -9.84
N LEU A 414 7.42 12.09 -10.41
CA LEU A 414 8.19 13.31 -10.22
C LEU A 414 8.25 13.71 -8.74
N ALA A 415 7.13 13.60 -8.01
CA ALA A 415 7.09 13.88 -6.57
C ALA A 415 8.08 12.99 -5.80
N LYS A 416 8.12 11.68 -6.10
CA LYS A 416 9.05 10.77 -5.44
C LYS A 416 10.50 11.10 -5.73
N LEU A 417 10.82 11.44 -6.97
CA LEU A 417 12.18 11.83 -7.36
C LEU A 417 12.60 13.12 -6.66
N ILE A 418 11.75 14.17 -6.68
CA ILE A 418 12.08 15.45 -6.01
C ILE A 418 12.26 15.24 -4.49
N ASN A 419 11.33 14.54 -3.84
CA ASN A 419 11.40 14.29 -2.39
C ASN A 419 12.64 13.47 -2.00
N HIS A 420 13.13 12.60 -2.88
CA HIS A 420 14.33 11.80 -2.61
C HIS A 420 15.63 12.59 -2.83
N TYR A 421 15.72 13.38 -3.93
CA TYR A 421 16.97 14.05 -4.32
C TYR A 421 17.11 15.49 -3.82
N THR A 422 16.05 16.05 -3.23
CA THR A 422 16.03 17.41 -2.66
C THR A 422 15.43 17.40 -1.26
N LYS A 423 15.47 18.56 -0.58
CA LYS A 423 14.76 18.76 0.70
C LYS A 423 13.49 19.58 0.53
N LEU A 424 13.02 19.74 -0.71
CA LEU A 424 11.87 20.57 -1.04
C LEU A 424 10.57 19.80 -0.78
N GLU A 425 9.57 20.51 -0.26
CA GLU A 425 8.22 19.97 -0.09
C GLU A 425 7.47 20.03 -1.43
N THR A 426 6.62 19.06 -1.65
CA THR A 426 5.82 18.95 -2.87
C THR A 426 4.35 18.71 -2.52
N ILE A 427 3.42 19.22 -3.34
CA ILE A 427 1.99 18.97 -3.24
C ILE A 427 1.44 18.60 -4.61
N GLY A 428 0.46 17.71 -4.66
CA GLY A 428 -0.27 17.44 -5.90
C GLY A 428 -1.30 18.54 -6.17
N LEU A 429 -1.54 18.84 -7.44
CA LEU A 429 -2.54 19.78 -7.93
C LEU A 429 -3.56 19.03 -8.78
N LEU A 430 -4.77 18.83 -8.26
CA LEU A 430 -5.87 18.18 -8.98
C LEU A 430 -6.77 19.24 -9.63
N TYR A 431 -6.72 19.33 -10.94
CA TYR A 431 -7.61 20.12 -11.76
C TYR A 431 -8.78 19.26 -12.28
N PRO A 432 -9.84 19.85 -12.82
CA PRO A 432 -10.96 19.08 -13.36
C PRO A 432 -10.60 18.08 -14.48
N ASP A 433 -9.52 18.35 -15.22
CA ASP A 433 -9.09 17.59 -16.39
C ASP A 433 -7.58 17.31 -16.43
N HIS A 434 -6.87 17.51 -15.30
CA HIS A 434 -5.44 17.35 -15.25
C HIS A 434 -4.93 17.19 -13.81
N VAL A 435 -3.83 16.45 -13.67
CA VAL A 435 -3.05 16.39 -12.43
C VAL A 435 -1.65 16.88 -12.70
N SER A 436 -1.14 17.75 -11.85
CA SER A 436 0.25 18.17 -11.88
C SER A 436 0.86 18.21 -10.46
N LEU A 437 2.14 18.56 -10.39
CA LEU A 437 2.87 18.71 -9.14
C LEU A 437 3.17 20.19 -8.89
N ALA A 438 3.22 20.63 -7.63
CA ALA A 438 3.85 21.88 -7.26
C ALA A 438 4.92 21.66 -6.17
N VAL A 439 5.96 22.47 -6.23
CA VAL A 439 7.18 22.35 -5.43
C VAL A 439 7.40 23.64 -4.67
N ASN A 440 7.70 23.54 -3.37
CA ASN A 440 8.13 24.67 -2.54
C ASN A 440 9.60 25.02 -2.86
N ILE A 441 9.78 25.86 -3.87
CA ILE A 441 11.05 26.31 -4.39
C ILE A 441 11.19 27.80 -4.10
N LYS A 442 12.39 28.38 -4.22
CA LYS A 442 12.61 29.81 -4.02
C LYS A 442 11.69 30.64 -4.86
N ASP A 443 11.30 31.80 -4.33
CA ASP A 443 10.35 32.70 -4.96
C ASP A 443 10.77 33.05 -6.41
N MET A 444 9.84 32.77 -7.32
CA MET A 444 10.01 33.01 -8.76
C MET A 444 9.19 34.24 -9.18
N GLU A 445 9.83 35.38 -9.34
CA GLU A 445 9.16 36.58 -9.79
C GLU A 445 8.31 36.33 -11.04
N ARG A 446 7.05 36.84 -11.01
CA ARG A 446 6.08 36.78 -12.13
C ARG A 446 5.61 35.37 -12.53
N ARG A 447 5.82 34.35 -11.69
CA ARG A 447 5.29 33.00 -11.93
C ARG A 447 4.05 32.75 -11.05
N LYS A 448 3.12 31.95 -11.55
CA LYS A 448 1.93 31.56 -10.77
C LYS A 448 2.37 30.64 -9.61
N CYS A 449 2.05 31.06 -8.40
CA CYS A 449 2.25 30.25 -7.21
C CYS A 449 0.93 29.83 -6.56
N PHE A 450 0.97 28.79 -5.76
CA PHE A 450 -0.11 28.28 -4.94
C PHE A 450 0.32 28.37 -3.49
N THR A 451 -0.39 29.13 -2.68
CA THR A 451 -0.10 29.23 -1.25
C THR A 451 -0.81 28.11 -0.49
N TYR A 452 -0.02 27.30 0.22
CA TYR A 452 -0.53 26.22 1.07
C TYR A 452 0.29 26.14 2.36
N ARG A 453 -0.36 26.07 3.53
CA ARG A 453 0.30 26.10 4.86
C ARG A 453 1.35 27.21 4.97
N GLU A 454 0.99 28.42 4.56
CA GLU A 454 1.87 29.63 4.58
C GLU A 454 3.15 29.53 3.71
N LYS A 455 3.23 28.55 2.81
CA LYS A 455 4.34 28.37 1.87
C LYS A 455 3.87 28.54 0.43
N ASN A 456 4.76 29.06 -0.42
CA ASN A 456 4.52 29.20 -1.85
C ASN A 456 5.03 27.98 -2.60
N PHE A 457 4.17 27.39 -3.43
CA PHE A 457 4.49 26.27 -4.28
C PHE A 457 4.33 26.66 -5.74
N TYR A 458 5.27 26.28 -6.58
CA TYR A 458 5.29 26.54 -8.01
C TYR A 458 5.02 25.30 -8.80
N CYS A 459 4.14 25.40 -9.82
CA CYS A 459 3.79 24.27 -10.68
C CYS A 459 5.01 23.68 -11.37
N CYS A 460 5.20 22.37 -11.29
CA CYS A 460 6.20 21.60 -12.04
C CYS A 460 5.45 20.48 -12.77
N ASP A 461 4.99 20.79 -14.00
CA ASP A 461 4.11 19.91 -14.74
C ASP A 461 4.89 18.87 -15.54
N ALA A 462 4.88 17.63 -15.07
CA ALA A 462 5.56 16.50 -15.69
C ALA A 462 4.97 16.13 -17.08
N THR A 463 3.78 16.61 -17.41
CA THR A 463 3.08 16.31 -18.68
C THR A 463 3.24 17.40 -19.71
N TYR A 464 3.37 18.67 -19.29
CA TYR A 464 3.52 19.81 -20.18
C TYR A 464 4.95 19.85 -20.76
N LEU A 465 5.15 19.20 -21.89
CA LEU A 465 6.47 18.99 -22.49
C LEU A 465 7.19 20.30 -22.78
N GLY A 466 8.38 20.47 -22.24
CA GLY A 466 9.22 21.66 -22.39
C GLY A 466 8.93 22.77 -21.38
N ALA A 467 7.87 22.65 -20.56
CA ALA A 467 7.61 23.59 -19.48
C ALA A 467 8.66 23.47 -18.38
N GLN A 468 9.06 24.63 -17.85
CA GLN A 468 9.90 24.72 -16.67
C GLN A 468 9.04 24.84 -15.41
N CYS A 469 9.70 24.70 -14.24
CA CYS A 469 9.03 24.96 -12.97
C CYS A 469 8.48 26.39 -12.92
N GLY A 470 7.26 26.56 -12.44
CA GLY A 470 6.51 27.82 -12.42
C GLY A 470 5.69 28.09 -13.70
N GLU A 471 5.77 27.25 -14.72
CA GLU A 471 4.97 27.38 -15.94
C GLU A 471 3.72 26.50 -15.87
N VAL A 472 2.57 27.13 -16.07
CA VAL A 472 1.24 26.47 -16.04
C VAL A 472 0.68 26.47 -17.46
N MET A 473 0.04 25.39 -17.86
CA MET A 473 -0.65 25.34 -19.15
C MET A 473 -1.62 26.52 -19.28
N PRO A 474 -1.69 27.21 -20.45
CA PRO A 474 -2.56 28.38 -20.64
C PRO A 474 -4.01 28.13 -20.25
N ARG A 475 -4.56 26.95 -20.58
CA ARG A 475 -5.92 26.56 -20.23
C ARG A 475 -6.19 26.39 -18.73
N LEU A 476 -5.14 26.19 -17.91
CA LEU A 476 -5.23 26.00 -16.45
C LEU A 476 -4.90 27.28 -15.67
N MET A 477 -4.49 28.36 -16.34
CA MET A 477 -4.08 29.62 -15.69
C MET A 477 -5.18 30.23 -14.81
N SER A 478 -6.45 30.13 -15.22
CA SER A 478 -7.60 30.63 -14.45
C SER A 478 -8.23 29.60 -13.53
N SER A 479 -7.80 28.34 -13.59
CA SER A 479 -8.35 27.26 -12.77
C SER A 479 -7.71 27.25 -11.38
N VAL A 480 -8.52 26.93 -10.36
CA VAL A 480 -8.05 26.68 -8.99
C VAL A 480 -8.06 25.17 -8.77
N PRO A 481 -6.90 24.54 -8.57
CA PRO A 481 -6.84 23.10 -8.30
C PRO A 481 -7.22 22.79 -6.85
N GLU A 482 -7.72 21.58 -6.63
CA GLU A 482 -7.72 20.98 -5.32
C GLU A 482 -6.30 20.55 -4.94
N ILE A 483 -5.90 20.79 -3.70
CA ILE A 483 -4.58 20.42 -3.19
C ILE A 483 -4.61 18.97 -2.70
N ILE A 484 -3.71 18.15 -3.23
CA ILE A 484 -3.46 16.80 -2.73
C ILE A 484 -2.29 16.89 -1.76
N ASP A 485 -2.63 16.83 -0.46
CA ASP A 485 -1.67 16.75 0.64
C ASP A 485 -1.46 15.29 1.02
N TYR A 486 -0.21 14.83 1.02
CA TYR A 486 0.15 13.42 1.23
C TYR A 486 1.28 13.22 2.26
N TYR A 487 1.54 14.24 3.10
CA TYR A 487 2.48 14.19 4.22
C TYR A 487 1.80 13.84 5.55
#